data_1c19eed8f5aee1b6c66a9aff99c49b53
#
_entry.id   1c19eed8f5aee1b6c66a9aff99c49b53
#
_cell.length_a   1.000
_cell.length_b   1.000
_cell.length_c   1.000
_cell.angle_alpha   90.00
_cell.angle_beta   90.00
_cell.angle_gamma   90.00
#
_symmetry.space_group_name_H-M   'P 1'
#
loop_
_entity.id
_entity.type
_entity.pdbx_description
1 polymer ?
#
loop_
_entity_poly.entity_id
_entity_poly.type
_entity_poly.pdbx_seq_one_letter_code
_entity_poly.pdbx_strand_id
1 'polypeptide(L)'
;PLLLLRDERHGSDSHERGAPFRQQVRSVFAAVHGSAPLRQTMVRFVLIYFAFDSLAFVQLWRVRERGLDGGTIAKQMGVLQILFGTLGAVLGGVASDRFARHFKGGHASVLALMVLVMAPLMLAYRFAPAGSALFYIGMCAGFVLPLATYGPANALIQALTPAHMRSTVTGATMMLINVFAVAIGNLAVGAVSDRLTATGSAVGLTVALVATDVLVACSLWFFWRASRSGDAHLADAVDKNAVPVH
;
A
#
# COMPACT_ATOMS: atom_id res chain seq x y z
N PRO A 1 24.27 -24.24 22.35
CA PRO A 1 24.73 -23.83 21.01
C PRO A 1 24.29 -22.38 20.70
N LEU A 2 24.21 -21.47 21.68
CA LEU A 2 23.81 -20.06 21.52
C LEU A 2 25.01 -19.09 21.67
N LEU A 3 26.23 -19.60 21.72
CA LEU A 3 27.45 -18.80 22.01
C LEU A 3 28.32 -18.50 20.78
N LEU A 4 27.79 -18.66 19.54
CA LEU A 4 28.55 -18.41 18.31
C LEU A 4 28.05 -17.20 17.50
N LEU A 5 27.15 -16.39 18.04
CA LEU A 5 26.92 -15.05 17.52
C LEU A 5 27.98 -14.09 18.12
N ARG A 6 29.19 -14.17 17.59
CA ARG A 6 30.23 -13.20 17.83
C ARG A 6 29.75 -11.87 17.28
N ASP A 7 29.48 -10.95 18.17
CA ASP A 7 29.03 -9.60 17.85
C ASP A 7 30.17 -8.85 17.14
N GLU A 8 30.16 -8.85 15.80
CA GLU A 8 31.11 -8.07 14.99
C GLU A 8 30.78 -6.56 14.93
N ARG A 9 29.99 -6.08 15.89
CA ARG A 9 29.64 -4.65 16.00
C ARG A 9 30.72 -3.78 16.68
N HIS A 10 31.95 -4.24 16.76
CA HIS A 10 33.05 -3.42 17.26
C HIS A 10 33.77 -2.73 16.10
N GLY A 11 33.22 -1.60 15.62
CA GLY A 11 33.97 -0.78 14.68
C GLY A 11 33.31 0.47 14.09
N SER A 12 32.00 0.69 14.26
CA SER A 12 31.35 1.85 13.63
C SER A 12 30.45 2.70 14.52
N ASP A 13 30.37 2.39 15.82
CA ASP A 13 29.38 3.01 16.72
C ASP A 13 29.78 4.39 17.30
N SER A 14 30.83 5.05 16.80
CA SER A 14 31.28 6.31 17.40
C SER A 14 30.77 7.59 16.70
N HIS A 15 29.95 7.52 15.62
CA HIS A 15 29.54 8.73 14.91
C HIS A 15 28.06 8.88 14.60
N GLU A 16 27.20 7.94 14.94
CA GLU A 16 25.73 8.15 14.81
C GLU A 16 25.07 8.54 16.14
N ARG A 17 25.55 9.55 16.82
CA ARG A 17 24.66 10.35 17.68
C ARG A 17 23.66 11.00 16.75
N GLY A 18 22.43 10.44 16.73
CA GLY A 18 21.40 10.74 15.75
C GLY A 18 21.26 12.24 15.55
N ALA A 19 21.34 12.67 14.30
CA ALA A 19 21.09 14.04 13.92
C ALA A 19 19.79 14.51 14.58
N PRO A 20 19.69 15.74 15.08
CA PRO A 20 18.50 16.24 15.76
C PRO A 20 17.28 16.03 14.84
N PHE A 21 16.16 15.63 15.39
CA PHE A 21 14.92 15.30 14.66
C PHE A 21 14.60 16.31 13.53
N ARG A 22 14.81 17.59 13.80
CA ARG A 22 14.61 18.67 12.82
C ARG A 22 15.54 18.53 11.60
N GLN A 23 16.75 18.06 11.79
CA GLN A 23 17.70 17.84 10.69
C GLN A 23 17.33 16.61 9.89
N GLN A 24 16.84 15.54 10.54
CA GLN A 24 16.32 14.34 9.86
C GLN A 24 15.10 14.69 9.00
N VAL A 25 14.14 15.45 9.52
CA VAL A 25 12.98 15.92 8.75
C VAL A 25 13.42 16.74 7.55
N ARG A 26 14.37 17.68 7.73
CA ARG A 26 14.89 18.49 6.63
C ARG A 26 15.58 17.66 5.54
N SER A 27 16.35 16.65 5.93
CA SER A 27 17.03 15.74 4.99
C SER A 27 16.05 14.89 4.19
N VAL A 28 14.97 14.40 4.83
CA VAL A 28 13.88 13.69 4.14
C VAL A 28 13.19 14.61 3.13
N PHE A 29 12.85 15.84 3.53
CA PHE A 29 12.27 16.82 2.62
C PHE A 29 13.17 17.11 1.43
N ALA A 30 14.47 17.28 1.66
CA ALA A 30 15.44 17.50 0.59
C ALA A 30 15.54 16.28 -0.35
N ALA A 31 15.56 15.05 0.18
CA ALA A 31 15.61 13.83 -0.61
C ALA A 31 14.34 13.63 -1.45
N VAL A 32 13.17 13.86 -0.88
CA VAL A 32 11.88 13.73 -1.57
C VAL A 32 11.70 14.82 -2.64
N HIS A 33 12.11 16.06 -2.37
CA HIS A 33 12.09 17.14 -3.38
C HIS A 33 13.10 16.91 -4.50
N GLY A 34 14.29 16.40 -4.16
CA GLY A 34 15.36 16.15 -5.13
C GLY A 34 15.13 14.94 -6.03
N SER A 35 14.26 13.99 -5.61
CA SER A 35 13.99 12.77 -6.36
C SER A 35 12.52 12.67 -6.77
N ALA A 36 12.22 12.99 -8.03
CA ALA A 36 10.88 12.83 -8.58
C ALA A 36 10.36 11.37 -8.54
N PRO A 37 11.19 10.34 -8.85
CA PRO A 37 10.79 8.94 -8.71
C PRO A 37 10.39 8.56 -7.29
N LEU A 38 11.18 8.96 -6.28
CA LEU A 38 10.88 8.68 -4.88
C LEU A 38 9.56 9.33 -4.45
N ARG A 39 9.38 10.61 -4.74
CA ARG A 39 8.14 11.33 -4.44
C ARG A 39 6.92 10.68 -5.07
N GLN A 40 7.00 10.34 -6.35
CA GLN A 40 5.90 9.69 -7.06
C GLN A 40 5.59 8.32 -6.47
N THR A 41 6.59 7.53 -6.12
CA THR A 41 6.39 6.21 -5.50
C THR A 41 5.73 6.34 -4.13
N MET A 42 6.14 7.30 -3.31
CA MET A 42 5.49 7.57 -2.03
C MET A 42 4.01 7.96 -2.18
N VAL A 43 3.70 8.87 -3.12
CA VAL A 43 2.30 9.28 -3.41
C VAL A 43 1.46 8.09 -3.86
N ARG A 44 1.98 7.27 -4.77
CA ARG A 44 1.31 6.06 -5.27
C ARG A 44 1.02 5.08 -4.15
N PHE A 45 1.97 4.91 -3.24
CA PHE A 45 1.82 4.02 -2.10
C PHE A 45 0.73 4.52 -1.14
N VAL A 46 0.69 5.81 -0.85
CA VAL A 46 -0.39 6.44 -0.08
C VAL A 46 -1.74 6.19 -0.75
N LEU A 47 -1.86 6.34 -2.07
CA LEU A 47 -3.12 6.11 -2.80
C LEU A 47 -3.62 4.67 -2.70
N ILE A 48 -2.73 3.66 -2.75
CA ILE A 48 -3.14 2.26 -2.56
C ILE A 48 -3.70 2.05 -1.15
N TYR A 49 -3.12 2.72 -0.16
CA TYR A 49 -3.55 2.57 1.23
C TYR A 49 -4.91 3.18 1.54
N PHE A 50 -5.43 4.08 0.70
CA PHE A 50 -6.83 4.50 0.80
C PHE A 50 -7.82 3.33 0.71
N ALA A 51 -7.49 2.29 -0.09
CA ALA A 51 -8.31 1.07 -0.12
C ALA A 51 -8.27 0.29 1.18
N PHE A 52 -7.12 0.25 1.84
CA PHE A 52 -6.97 -0.52 3.08
C PHE A 52 -7.80 0.08 4.22
N ASP A 53 -7.76 1.40 4.33
CA ASP A 53 -8.46 2.09 5.41
C ASP A 53 -9.97 2.12 5.23
N SER A 54 -10.45 2.06 3.99
CA SER A 54 -11.88 1.89 3.71
C SER A 54 -12.45 0.57 4.26
N LEU A 55 -11.61 -0.42 4.61
CA LEU A 55 -12.05 -1.70 5.20
C LEU A 55 -12.81 -1.50 6.53
N ALA A 56 -12.47 -0.48 7.32
CA ALA A 56 -13.22 -0.16 8.54
C ALA A 56 -14.68 0.20 8.23
N PHE A 57 -14.91 0.97 7.17
CA PHE A 57 -16.24 1.34 6.71
C PHE A 57 -16.95 0.23 5.92
N VAL A 58 -16.24 -0.72 5.36
CA VAL A 58 -16.81 -1.88 4.66
C VAL A 58 -17.69 -2.72 5.59
N GLN A 59 -17.30 -2.89 6.85
CA GLN A 59 -18.09 -3.61 7.82
C GLN A 59 -19.40 -2.85 8.11
N LEU A 60 -19.31 -1.54 8.33
CA LEU A 60 -20.47 -0.67 8.55
C LEU A 60 -21.41 -0.66 7.33
N TRP A 61 -20.86 -0.58 6.12
CA TRP A 61 -21.59 -0.63 4.86
C TRP A 61 -22.41 -1.91 4.70
N ARG A 62 -21.86 -3.06 5.07
CA ARG A 62 -22.55 -4.35 5.00
C ARG A 62 -23.74 -4.42 5.95
N VAL A 63 -23.58 -3.86 7.14
CA VAL A 63 -24.66 -3.83 8.13
C VAL A 63 -25.74 -2.81 7.72
N ARG A 64 -25.35 -1.58 7.38
CA ARG A 64 -26.31 -0.49 7.13
C ARG A 64 -26.99 -0.58 5.76
N GLU A 65 -26.25 -0.84 4.68
CA GLU A 65 -26.78 -0.76 3.32
C GLU A 65 -27.06 -2.13 2.70
N ARG A 66 -26.46 -3.20 3.23
CA ARG A 66 -26.68 -4.56 2.75
C ARG A 66 -27.55 -5.41 3.69
N GLY A 67 -27.90 -4.90 4.86
CA GLY A 67 -28.80 -5.57 5.81
C GLY A 67 -28.26 -6.87 6.39
N LEU A 68 -26.91 -7.04 6.42
CA LEU A 68 -26.28 -8.26 6.91
C LEU A 68 -26.06 -8.19 8.43
N ASP A 69 -26.08 -9.36 9.10
CA ASP A 69 -25.85 -9.42 10.55
C ASP A 69 -24.39 -9.05 10.91
N GLY A 70 -24.25 -8.06 11.81
CA GLY A 70 -22.96 -7.51 12.19
C GLY A 70 -22.02 -8.51 12.86
N GLY A 71 -22.55 -9.42 13.67
CA GLY A 71 -21.77 -10.43 14.38
C GLY A 71 -21.19 -11.51 13.44
N THR A 72 -22.00 -11.99 12.52
CA THR A 72 -21.59 -12.96 11.50
C THR A 72 -20.56 -12.37 10.55
N ILE A 73 -20.76 -11.11 10.12
CA ILE A 73 -19.84 -10.42 9.23
C ILE A 73 -18.50 -10.16 9.89
N ALA A 74 -18.48 -9.72 11.15
CA ALA A 74 -17.24 -9.47 11.86
C ALA A 74 -16.35 -10.73 11.92
N LYS A 75 -16.96 -11.89 12.21
CA LYS A 75 -16.26 -13.17 12.21
C LYS A 75 -15.75 -13.55 10.81
N GLN A 76 -16.60 -13.44 9.78
CA GLN A 76 -16.22 -13.75 8.41
C GLN A 76 -15.08 -12.84 7.91
N MET A 77 -15.19 -11.53 8.16
CA MET A 77 -14.14 -10.58 7.78
C MET A 77 -12.82 -10.86 8.49
N GLY A 78 -12.85 -11.18 9.80
CA GLY A 78 -11.65 -11.53 10.55
C GLY A 78 -10.94 -12.75 9.95
N VAL A 79 -11.67 -13.82 9.67
CA VAL A 79 -11.12 -15.04 9.06
C VAL A 79 -10.57 -14.76 7.65
N LEU A 80 -11.35 -14.08 6.80
CA LEU A 80 -10.94 -13.75 5.45
C LEU A 80 -9.74 -12.79 5.41
N GLN A 81 -9.68 -11.84 6.33
CA GLN A 81 -8.54 -10.93 6.44
C GLN A 81 -7.26 -11.67 6.83
N ILE A 82 -7.33 -12.61 7.79
CA ILE A 82 -6.18 -13.42 8.17
C ILE A 82 -5.72 -14.29 6.99
N LEU A 83 -6.64 -15.00 6.33
CA LEU A 83 -6.31 -15.91 5.24
C LEU A 83 -5.80 -15.14 4.01
N PHE A 84 -6.62 -14.26 3.48
CA PHE A 84 -6.32 -13.55 2.23
C PHE A 84 -5.32 -12.41 2.40
N GLY A 85 -5.24 -11.81 3.59
CA GLY A 85 -4.20 -10.87 3.93
C GLY A 85 -2.82 -11.53 3.99
N THR A 86 -2.72 -12.68 4.67
CA THR A 86 -1.46 -13.45 4.73
C THR A 86 -1.07 -13.95 3.33
N LEU A 87 -2.03 -14.53 2.59
CA LEU A 87 -1.80 -14.91 1.19
C LEU A 87 -1.33 -13.73 0.33
N GLY A 88 -1.97 -12.57 0.50
CA GLY A 88 -1.58 -11.35 -0.20
C GLY A 88 -0.13 -10.96 0.10
N ALA A 89 0.27 -10.93 1.35
CA ALA A 89 1.64 -10.58 1.75
C ALA A 89 2.68 -11.56 1.16
N VAL A 90 2.41 -12.87 1.27
CA VAL A 90 3.32 -13.90 0.74
C VAL A 90 3.37 -13.86 -0.79
N LEU A 91 2.21 -13.88 -1.45
CA LEU A 91 2.13 -13.86 -2.92
C LEU A 91 2.70 -12.56 -3.48
N GLY A 92 2.45 -11.43 -2.82
CA GLY A 92 2.99 -10.14 -3.23
C GLY A 92 4.51 -10.09 -3.17
N GLY A 93 5.11 -10.59 -2.09
CA GLY A 93 6.57 -10.71 -1.96
C GLY A 93 7.16 -11.64 -3.02
N VAL A 94 6.68 -12.89 -3.07
CA VAL A 94 7.17 -13.89 -4.03
C VAL A 94 6.97 -13.45 -5.49
N ALA A 95 5.78 -12.93 -5.82
CA ALA A 95 5.51 -12.44 -7.16
C ALA A 95 6.41 -11.26 -7.52
N SER A 96 6.65 -10.35 -6.58
CA SER A 96 7.55 -9.24 -6.79
C SER A 96 8.97 -9.70 -7.07
N ASP A 97 9.53 -10.60 -6.26
CA ASP A 97 10.90 -11.05 -6.41
C ASP A 97 11.11 -11.89 -7.69
N ARG A 98 10.11 -12.71 -8.04
CA ARG A 98 10.20 -13.59 -9.19
C ARG A 98 9.87 -12.89 -10.50
N PHE A 99 8.82 -12.08 -10.53
CA PHE A 99 8.34 -11.45 -11.77
C PHE A 99 8.97 -10.09 -12.04
N ALA A 100 9.44 -9.35 -11.04
CA ALA A 100 10.12 -8.08 -11.27
C ALA A 100 11.34 -8.20 -12.19
N ARG A 101 12.01 -9.34 -12.16
CA ARG A 101 13.17 -9.64 -13.05
C ARG A 101 12.77 -9.88 -14.52
N HIS A 102 11.51 -10.29 -14.77
CA HIS A 102 11.00 -10.60 -16.11
C HIS A 102 10.34 -9.39 -16.78
N PHE A 103 9.87 -8.42 -16.01
CA PHE A 103 9.24 -7.22 -16.54
C PHE A 103 10.25 -6.08 -16.68
N LYS A 104 10.26 -5.42 -17.84
CA LYS A 104 11.12 -4.27 -18.11
C LYS A 104 10.96 -3.11 -17.11
N GLY A 105 9.80 -3.01 -16.44
CA GLY A 105 9.51 -2.03 -15.42
C GLY A 105 9.71 -2.51 -13.97
N GLY A 106 10.32 -3.68 -13.76
CA GLY A 106 10.63 -4.21 -12.41
C GLY A 106 9.44 -4.26 -11.47
N HIS A 107 9.66 -3.90 -10.22
CA HIS A 107 8.62 -3.87 -9.17
C HIS A 107 7.41 -2.98 -9.51
N ALA A 108 7.61 -1.88 -10.24
CA ALA A 108 6.52 -0.99 -10.63
C ALA A 108 5.53 -1.68 -11.58
N SER A 109 6.01 -2.53 -12.50
CA SER A 109 5.13 -3.31 -13.40
C SER A 109 4.34 -4.37 -12.64
N VAL A 110 4.93 -5.01 -11.64
CA VAL A 110 4.25 -5.99 -10.79
C VAL A 110 3.14 -5.30 -9.99
N LEU A 111 3.43 -4.15 -9.40
CA LEU A 111 2.43 -3.33 -8.69
C LEU A 111 1.28 -2.91 -9.62
N ALA A 112 1.60 -2.44 -10.84
CA ALA A 112 0.59 -2.08 -11.82
C ALA A 112 -0.31 -3.26 -12.19
N LEU A 113 0.26 -4.45 -12.38
CA LEU A 113 -0.49 -5.67 -12.67
C LEU A 113 -1.41 -6.07 -11.51
N MET A 114 -0.92 -6.01 -10.27
CA MET A 114 -1.73 -6.31 -9.08
C MET A 114 -2.94 -5.37 -8.98
N VAL A 115 -2.74 -4.07 -9.15
CA VAL A 115 -3.83 -3.09 -9.13
C VAL A 115 -4.78 -3.31 -10.31
N LEU A 116 -4.26 -3.58 -11.52
CA LEU A 116 -5.07 -3.82 -12.72
C LEU A 116 -6.03 -5.00 -12.53
N VAL A 117 -5.59 -6.06 -11.88
CA VAL A 117 -6.42 -7.26 -11.67
C VAL A 117 -7.37 -7.08 -10.48
N MET A 118 -6.90 -6.50 -9.38
CA MET A 118 -7.68 -6.47 -8.13
C MET A 118 -8.64 -5.29 -8.04
N ALA A 119 -8.27 -4.10 -8.58
CA ALA A 119 -9.12 -2.91 -8.45
C ALA A 119 -10.49 -3.06 -9.16
N PRO A 120 -10.60 -3.64 -10.37
CA PRO A 120 -11.91 -3.89 -10.98
C PRO A 120 -12.79 -4.85 -10.16
N LEU A 121 -12.19 -5.86 -9.52
CA LEU A 121 -12.91 -6.79 -8.64
C LEU A 121 -13.42 -6.07 -7.39
N MET A 122 -12.59 -5.19 -6.82
CA MET A 122 -12.97 -4.36 -5.68
C MET A 122 -14.09 -3.39 -6.02
N LEU A 123 -14.10 -2.82 -7.22
CA LEU A 123 -15.18 -1.95 -7.66
C LEU A 123 -16.46 -2.75 -7.96
N ALA A 124 -16.35 -3.87 -8.67
CA ALA A 124 -17.50 -4.66 -9.09
C ALA A 124 -18.28 -5.25 -7.91
N TYR A 125 -17.63 -5.67 -6.82
CA TYR A 125 -18.34 -6.27 -5.70
C TYR A 125 -19.22 -5.27 -4.93
N ARG A 126 -18.97 -3.96 -5.04
CA ARG A 126 -19.82 -2.93 -4.42
C ARG A 126 -21.24 -2.98 -5.00
N PHE A 127 -21.39 -3.39 -6.24
CA PHE A 127 -22.67 -3.50 -6.95
C PHE A 127 -23.21 -4.93 -6.99
N ALA A 128 -22.43 -5.92 -6.59
CA ALA A 128 -22.82 -7.33 -6.58
C ALA A 128 -23.89 -7.61 -5.50
N PRO A 129 -24.85 -8.51 -5.74
CA PRO A 129 -25.78 -8.98 -4.71
C PRO A 129 -25.02 -9.60 -3.53
N ALA A 130 -25.49 -9.33 -2.30
CA ALA A 130 -24.94 -9.95 -1.11
C ALA A 130 -25.03 -11.48 -1.20
N GLY A 131 -23.93 -12.18 -0.89
CA GLY A 131 -23.86 -13.65 -0.99
C GLY A 131 -23.50 -14.21 -2.37
N SER A 132 -23.38 -13.36 -3.42
CA SER A 132 -22.90 -13.82 -4.73
C SER A 132 -21.40 -14.15 -4.72
N ALA A 133 -20.94 -15.00 -5.63
CA ALA A 133 -19.53 -15.31 -5.79
C ALA A 133 -18.68 -14.04 -6.04
N LEU A 134 -19.18 -13.12 -6.88
CA LEU A 134 -18.50 -11.85 -7.17
C LEU A 134 -18.35 -10.98 -5.91
N PHE A 135 -19.34 -11.00 -5.02
CA PHE A 135 -19.28 -10.29 -3.74
C PHE A 135 -18.11 -10.79 -2.87
N TYR A 136 -17.96 -12.11 -2.72
CA TYR A 136 -16.87 -12.69 -1.94
C TYR A 136 -15.50 -12.54 -2.62
N ILE A 137 -15.42 -12.74 -3.93
CA ILE A 137 -14.18 -12.59 -4.70
C ILE A 137 -13.65 -11.16 -4.59
N GLY A 138 -14.51 -10.17 -4.81
CA GLY A 138 -14.11 -8.77 -4.71
C GLY A 138 -13.72 -8.35 -3.30
N MET A 139 -14.38 -8.92 -2.28
CA MET A 139 -14.00 -8.75 -0.89
C MET A 139 -12.60 -9.31 -0.59
N CYS A 140 -12.32 -10.53 -1.06
CA CYS A 140 -11.00 -11.13 -0.92
C CYS A 140 -9.93 -10.31 -1.63
N ALA A 141 -10.22 -9.76 -2.81
CA ALA A 141 -9.32 -8.84 -3.52
C ALA A 141 -8.99 -7.60 -2.67
N GLY A 142 -9.97 -7.05 -1.94
CA GLY A 142 -9.76 -5.94 -1.01
C GLY A 142 -8.82 -6.27 0.16
N PHE A 143 -8.75 -7.51 0.61
CA PHE A 143 -7.78 -7.94 1.63
C PHE A 143 -6.40 -8.26 1.04
N VAL A 144 -6.36 -8.84 -0.16
CA VAL A 144 -5.12 -9.24 -0.84
C VAL A 144 -4.32 -8.02 -1.29
N LEU A 145 -4.95 -7.07 -1.98
CA LEU A 145 -4.25 -5.99 -2.68
C LEU A 145 -3.34 -5.15 -1.77
N PRO A 146 -3.81 -4.60 -0.63
CA PRO A 146 -2.95 -3.73 0.19
C PRO A 146 -1.74 -4.46 0.76
N LEU A 147 -1.91 -5.71 1.19
CA LEU A 147 -0.82 -6.50 1.78
C LEU A 147 0.11 -7.08 0.71
N ALA A 148 -0.41 -7.42 -0.49
CA ALA A 148 0.42 -7.83 -1.62
C ALA A 148 1.30 -6.70 -2.15
N THR A 149 0.82 -5.48 -2.11
CA THR A 149 1.57 -4.30 -2.58
C THR A 149 2.56 -3.75 -1.56
N TYR A 150 2.42 -4.10 -0.28
CA TYR A 150 3.25 -3.55 0.81
C TYR A 150 4.74 -3.85 0.63
N GLY A 151 5.11 -5.12 0.44
CA GLY A 151 6.50 -5.55 0.25
C GLY A 151 7.15 -4.88 -0.97
N PRO A 152 6.59 -5.07 -2.18
CA PRO A 152 7.11 -4.46 -3.40
C PRO A 152 7.24 -2.93 -3.35
N ALA A 153 6.27 -2.24 -2.76
CA ALA A 153 6.30 -0.79 -2.66
C ALA A 153 7.41 -0.32 -1.70
N ASN A 154 7.58 -0.99 -0.56
CA ASN A 154 8.68 -0.68 0.36
C ASN A 154 10.05 -1.00 -0.27
N ALA A 155 10.19 -2.12 -0.97
CA ALA A 155 11.42 -2.46 -1.69
C ALA A 155 11.77 -1.37 -2.73
N LEU A 156 10.79 -0.89 -3.48
CA LEU A 156 10.99 0.18 -4.45
C LEU A 156 11.40 1.51 -3.78
N ILE A 157 10.77 1.89 -2.67
CA ILE A 157 11.14 3.09 -1.90
C ILE A 157 12.57 2.98 -1.39
N GLN A 158 12.95 1.82 -0.83
CA GLN A 158 14.29 1.60 -0.31
C GLN A 158 15.35 1.59 -1.40
N ALA A 159 15.04 1.04 -2.60
CA ALA A 159 15.93 1.07 -3.75
C ALA A 159 16.18 2.49 -4.27
N LEU A 160 15.17 3.36 -4.22
CA LEU A 160 15.25 4.77 -4.63
C LEU A 160 15.89 5.68 -3.56
N THR A 161 16.18 5.15 -2.36
CA THR A 161 16.66 5.93 -1.22
C THR A 161 18.12 5.56 -0.89
N PRO A 162 19.02 6.56 -0.70
CA PRO A 162 20.38 6.31 -0.23
C PRO A 162 20.40 5.50 1.07
N ALA A 163 21.36 4.57 1.21
CA ALA A 163 21.41 3.58 2.29
C ALA A 163 21.30 4.22 3.69
N HIS A 164 21.97 5.34 3.93
CA HIS A 164 21.97 6.05 5.21
C HIS A 164 20.65 6.73 5.58
N MET A 165 19.67 6.82 4.64
CA MET A 165 18.38 7.47 4.85
C MET A 165 17.18 6.50 4.74
N ARG A 166 17.41 5.23 4.44
CA ARG A 166 16.33 4.26 4.18
C ARG A 166 15.31 4.15 5.31
N SER A 167 15.78 4.03 6.55
CA SER A 167 14.90 3.94 7.73
C SER A 167 14.07 5.21 7.92
N THR A 168 14.68 6.39 7.76
CA THR A 168 14.02 7.69 7.94
C THR A 168 12.97 7.93 6.84
N VAL A 169 13.28 7.61 5.58
CA VAL A 169 12.34 7.76 4.46
C VAL A 169 11.20 6.75 4.57
N THR A 170 11.48 5.51 4.97
CA THR A 170 10.44 4.51 5.24
C THR A 170 9.51 4.97 6.36
N GLY A 171 10.06 5.47 7.48
CA GLY A 171 9.27 6.03 8.58
C GLY A 171 8.41 7.23 8.16
N ALA A 172 8.98 8.15 7.36
CA ALA A 172 8.23 9.27 6.79
C ALA A 172 7.10 8.80 5.85
N THR A 173 7.34 7.78 5.04
CA THR A 173 6.30 7.19 4.18
C THR A 173 5.16 6.60 5.01
N MET A 174 5.48 5.86 6.07
CA MET A 174 4.47 5.31 6.98
C MET A 174 3.67 6.42 7.68
N MET A 175 4.34 7.50 8.08
CA MET A 175 3.66 8.67 8.66
C MET A 175 2.69 9.30 7.64
N LEU A 176 3.10 9.47 6.38
CA LEU A 176 2.23 9.99 5.33
C LEU A 176 1.02 9.08 5.08
N ILE A 177 1.20 7.76 5.05
CA ILE A 177 0.12 6.80 4.94
C ILE A 177 -0.86 6.98 6.11
N ASN A 178 -0.38 7.00 7.35
CA ASN A 178 -1.24 7.12 8.52
C ASN A 178 -2.00 8.45 8.56
N VAL A 179 -1.37 9.56 8.16
CA VAL A 179 -2.02 10.88 8.16
C VAL A 179 -3.01 11.00 7.00
N PHE A 180 -2.59 10.71 5.77
CA PHE A 180 -3.39 10.98 4.58
C PHE A 180 -4.36 9.84 4.26
N ALA A 181 -3.94 8.60 4.26
CA ALA A 181 -4.82 7.50 3.95
C ALA A 181 -5.70 7.15 5.16
N VAL A 182 -5.11 6.87 6.34
CA VAL A 182 -5.87 6.45 7.52
C VAL A 182 -6.73 7.58 8.08
N ALA A 183 -6.12 8.68 8.55
CA ALA A 183 -6.86 9.72 9.26
C ALA A 183 -7.75 10.55 8.33
N ILE A 184 -7.17 11.14 7.27
CA ILE A 184 -7.92 12.01 6.35
C ILE A 184 -8.86 11.16 5.48
N GLY A 185 -8.43 9.97 5.03
CA GLY A 185 -9.23 9.07 4.22
C GLY A 185 -10.50 8.63 4.95
N ASN A 186 -10.38 8.15 6.18
CA ASN A 186 -11.53 7.75 7.00
C ASN A 186 -12.46 8.93 7.31
N LEU A 187 -11.89 10.11 7.62
CA LEU A 187 -12.69 11.31 7.85
C LEU A 187 -13.47 11.71 6.60
N ALA A 188 -12.84 11.65 5.41
CA ALA A 188 -13.48 11.98 4.15
C ALA A 188 -14.61 10.98 3.81
N VAL A 189 -14.39 9.68 3.97
CA VAL A 189 -15.41 8.65 3.77
C VAL A 189 -16.60 8.87 4.70
N GLY A 190 -16.34 9.11 6.00
CA GLY A 190 -17.39 9.41 6.96
C GLY A 190 -18.18 10.67 6.59
N ALA A 191 -17.50 11.78 6.33
CA ALA A 191 -18.14 13.05 6.00
C ALA A 191 -18.97 13.00 4.70
N VAL A 192 -18.49 12.30 3.66
CA VAL A 192 -19.23 12.10 2.40
C VAL A 192 -20.47 11.24 2.66
N SER A 193 -20.31 10.13 3.38
CA SER A 193 -21.41 9.24 3.74
C SER A 193 -22.50 9.98 4.54
N ASP A 194 -22.10 10.73 5.56
CA ASP A 194 -23.04 11.45 6.42
C ASP A 194 -23.82 12.54 5.66
N ARG A 195 -23.14 13.30 4.79
CA ARG A 195 -23.79 14.31 3.93
C ARG A 195 -24.82 13.68 3.00
N LEU A 196 -24.44 12.57 2.32
CA LEU A 196 -25.35 11.89 1.40
C LEU A 196 -26.55 11.28 2.15
N THR A 197 -26.34 10.73 3.33
CA THR A 197 -27.41 10.20 4.18
C THR A 197 -28.33 11.33 4.65
N ALA A 198 -27.80 12.50 5.01
CA ALA A 198 -28.59 13.68 5.41
C ALA A 198 -29.44 14.22 4.25
N THR A 199 -29.03 14.04 3.00
CA THR A 199 -29.84 14.37 1.81
C THR A 199 -30.84 13.29 1.41
N GLY A 200 -31.00 12.24 2.21
CA GLY A 200 -31.96 11.16 1.96
C GLY A 200 -31.43 10.01 1.12
N SER A 201 -30.14 9.95 0.83
CA SER A 201 -29.55 8.84 0.07
C SER A 201 -29.44 7.58 0.92
N ALA A 202 -30.04 6.48 0.45
CA ALA A 202 -29.91 5.16 1.08
C ALA A 202 -28.57 4.46 0.80
N VAL A 203 -27.73 5.01 -0.09
CA VAL A 203 -26.48 4.42 -0.58
C VAL A 203 -25.26 5.33 -0.35
N GLY A 204 -25.33 6.18 0.67
CA GLY A 204 -24.29 7.18 0.95
C GLY A 204 -22.91 6.57 1.17
N LEU A 205 -22.86 5.46 1.90
CA LEU A 205 -21.61 4.76 2.19
C LEU A 205 -21.09 3.98 0.97
N THR A 206 -21.99 3.41 0.15
CA THR A 206 -21.59 2.80 -1.16
C THR A 206 -20.88 3.83 -2.03
N VAL A 207 -21.43 5.04 -2.18
CA VAL A 207 -20.82 6.10 -3.00
C VAL A 207 -19.45 6.52 -2.46
N ALA A 208 -19.33 6.70 -1.15
CA ALA A 208 -18.06 7.04 -0.52
C ALA A 208 -16.99 5.96 -0.74
N LEU A 209 -17.35 4.68 -0.58
CA LEU A 209 -16.44 3.56 -0.78
C LEU A 209 -16.07 3.34 -2.26
N VAL A 210 -17.01 3.53 -3.19
CA VAL A 210 -16.71 3.51 -4.63
C VAL A 210 -15.71 4.61 -4.99
N ALA A 211 -15.84 5.81 -4.41
CA ALA A 211 -14.86 6.88 -4.64
C ALA A 211 -13.45 6.47 -4.18
N THR A 212 -13.30 5.78 -3.04
CA THR A 212 -11.99 5.25 -2.60
C THR A 212 -11.46 4.16 -3.53
N ASP A 213 -12.31 3.24 -4.00
CA ASP A 213 -11.92 2.19 -4.95
C ASP A 213 -11.48 2.79 -6.30
N VAL A 214 -12.12 3.88 -6.76
CA VAL A 214 -11.70 4.64 -7.95
C VAL A 214 -10.35 5.32 -7.75
N LEU A 215 -10.09 5.90 -6.57
CA LEU A 215 -8.77 6.48 -6.26
C LEU A 215 -7.66 5.42 -6.34
N VAL A 216 -7.93 4.20 -5.86
CA VAL A 216 -6.99 3.07 -6.01
C VAL A 216 -6.79 2.72 -7.47
N ALA A 217 -7.85 2.65 -8.27
CA ALA A 217 -7.75 2.40 -9.70
C ALA A 217 -6.95 3.50 -10.42
N CYS A 218 -7.08 4.77 -9.99
CA CYS A 218 -6.27 5.87 -10.51
C CYS A 218 -4.77 5.69 -10.23
N SER A 219 -4.39 4.99 -9.14
CA SER A 219 -2.98 4.68 -8.88
C SER A 219 -2.35 3.84 -9.99
N LEU A 220 -3.13 3.02 -10.71
CA LEU A 220 -2.69 2.23 -11.85
C LEU A 220 -2.09 3.09 -12.96
N TRP A 221 -2.73 4.22 -13.30
CA TRP A 221 -2.21 5.16 -14.30
C TRP A 221 -0.80 5.64 -13.94
N PHE A 222 -0.59 5.96 -12.68
CA PHE A 222 0.70 6.42 -12.20
C PHE A 222 1.76 5.31 -12.23
N PHE A 223 1.43 4.07 -11.85
CA PHE A 223 2.36 2.94 -11.94
C PHE A 223 2.68 2.57 -13.38
N TRP A 224 1.69 2.55 -14.26
CA TRP A 224 1.88 2.27 -15.67
C TRP A 224 2.77 3.33 -16.35
N ARG A 225 2.57 4.60 -16.02
CA ARG A 225 3.44 5.67 -16.51
C ARG A 225 4.89 5.51 -16.01
N ALA A 226 5.10 5.13 -14.75
CA ALA A 226 6.42 4.87 -14.19
C ALA A 226 7.13 3.70 -14.86
N SER A 227 6.42 2.61 -15.13
CA SER A 227 6.99 1.45 -15.82
C SER A 227 7.49 1.78 -17.23
N ARG A 228 6.93 2.83 -17.86
CA ARG A 228 7.35 3.32 -19.19
C ARG A 228 8.47 4.35 -19.15
N SER A 229 8.60 5.11 -18.07
CA SER A 229 9.54 6.24 -17.97
C SER A 229 11.00 5.83 -17.71
N GLY A 230 11.32 4.53 -17.68
CA GLY A 230 12.69 4.06 -17.42
C GLY A 230 13.17 4.23 -15.96
N ASP A 231 12.30 4.67 -15.04
CA ASP A 231 12.61 4.75 -13.60
C ASP A 231 13.02 3.39 -13.01
N ALA A 232 12.65 2.30 -13.69
CA ALA A 232 13.10 0.94 -13.40
C ALA A 232 14.60 0.72 -13.68
N HIS A 233 15.17 1.43 -14.65
CA HIS A 233 16.61 1.34 -14.93
C HIS A 233 17.45 2.01 -13.83
N LEU A 234 16.91 2.98 -13.11
CA LEU A 234 17.58 3.57 -11.96
C LEU A 234 17.62 2.62 -10.77
N ALA A 235 16.54 1.85 -10.54
CA ALA A 235 16.52 0.80 -9.51
C ALA A 235 17.52 -0.33 -9.85
N ASP A 236 17.58 -0.77 -11.10
CA ASP A 236 18.54 -1.77 -11.61
C ASP A 236 19.99 -1.25 -11.58
N ALA A 237 20.22 0.02 -11.85
CA ALA A 237 21.55 0.62 -11.80
C ALA A 237 22.05 0.77 -10.36
N VAL A 238 21.18 1.00 -9.40
CA VAL A 238 21.50 1.03 -7.97
C VAL A 238 21.84 -0.37 -7.47
N ASP A 239 21.11 -1.41 -7.92
CA ASP A 239 21.36 -2.81 -7.56
C ASP A 239 22.66 -3.35 -8.17
N LYS A 240 23.00 -2.93 -9.40
CA LYS A 240 24.28 -3.29 -10.06
C LYS A 240 25.50 -2.58 -9.47
N ASN A 241 25.30 -1.44 -8.80
CA ASN A 241 26.36 -0.72 -8.08
C ASN A 241 26.47 -1.13 -6.60
N ALA A 242 25.61 -2.01 -6.13
CA ALA A 242 25.82 -2.74 -4.88
C ALA A 242 26.98 -3.70 -5.09
N VAL A 243 28.13 -3.34 -4.56
CA VAL A 243 29.42 -4.06 -4.65
C VAL A 243 29.20 -5.55 -4.40
N PRO A 244 29.72 -6.45 -5.24
CA PRO A 244 29.68 -7.87 -4.95
C PRO A 244 30.43 -8.12 -3.64
N VAL A 245 29.71 -8.61 -2.64
CA VAL A 245 30.31 -9.13 -1.41
C VAL A 245 31.03 -10.43 -1.80
N HIS A 246 32.36 -10.35 -1.91
CA HIS A 246 33.23 -11.52 -2.01
C HIS A 246 33.40 -12.20 -0.64
#